data_df6be52c260d491d53379249e3574b77
#
_entry.id   df6be52c260d491d53379249e3574b77
#
_cell.length_a   1.000
_cell.length_b   1.000
_cell.length_c   1.000
_cell.angle_alpha   90.00
_cell.angle_beta   90.00
_cell.angle_gamma   90.00
#
_symmetry.space_group_name_H-M   'P 1'
#
loop_
_entity.id
_entity.type
_entity.pdbx_description
1 polymer ?
#
loop_
_entity_poly.entity_id
_entity_poly.type
_entity_poly.pdbx_seq_one_letter_code
_entity_poly.pdbx_strand_id
1 'polypeptide(L)'
;MQRPSLEGRSILVVEDQPLIVMDISQAFEATGAALTTTNTLKHALILVEHDGLSGAILDHALGDGDSSQLCARLKERGIPFMIYSGFTTVGGACAGALHIAKPAAEGALVSAMERLIMGDTISNTKIGPLLVEQRRVADEFRVVEKSVQELHGMLGARNVDPADRTEMELSVISRTEELMRLGKRMLELDASVTIASLRAS
;
A
#
# COMPACT_ATOMS: atom_id res chain seq x y z
N MET A 1 -31.72 15.37 -7.17
CA MET A 1 -30.97 14.13 -7.48
C MET A 1 -29.49 14.49 -7.47
N GLN A 2 -28.71 13.94 -6.58
CA GLN A 2 -27.25 14.06 -6.64
C GLN A 2 -26.77 13.31 -7.87
N ARG A 3 -25.82 13.89 -8.64
CA ARG A 3 -25.19 13.19 -9.76
C ARG A 3 -24.40 12.00 -9.22
N PRO A 4 -24.37 10.85 -9.94
CA PRO A 4 -23.50 9.75 -9.55
C PRO A 4 -22.06 10.22 -9.41
N SER A 5 -21.37 9.75 -8.38
CA SER A 5 -20.09 10.32 -7.93
C SER A 5 -18.93 10.17 -8.93
N LEU A 6 -18.99 9.14 -9.78
CA LEU A 6 -17.97 8.84 -10.80
C LEU A 6 -18.55 8.90 -12.24
N GLU A 7 -19.62 9.66 -12.46
CA GLU A 7 -20.24 9.80 -13.77
C GLU A 7 -19.22 10.28 -14.82
N GLY A 8 -19.16 9.57 -15.94
CA GLY A 8 -18.24 9.86 -17.04
C GLY A 8 -16.77 9.52 -16.78
N ARG A 9 -16.45 8.86 -15.66
CA ARG A 9 -15.11 8.36 -15.39
C ARG A 9 -14.91 6.97 -15.96
N SER A 10 -13.73 6.72 -16.55
CA SER A 10 -13.34 5.41 -17.06
C SER A 10 -12.32 4.77 -16.11
N ILE A 11 -12.62 3.58 -15.61
CA ILE A 11 -11.79 2.87 -14.63
C ILE A 11 -11.38 1.52 -15.21
N LEU A 12 -10.08 1.26 -15.23
CA LEU A 12 -9.51 -0.04 -15.59
C LEU A 12 -9.52 -0.96 -14.36
N VAL A 13 -10.07 -2.15 -14.50
CA VAL A 13 -10.02 -3.22 -13.48
C VAL A 13 -9.18 -4.36 -14.01
N VAL A 14 -8.11 -4.71 -13.31
CA VAL A 14 -7.19 -5.79 -13.65
C VAL A 14 -7.24 -6.84 -12.56
N GLU A 15 -7.91 -7.95 -12.86
CA GLU A 15 -8.22 -9.02 -11.89
C GLU A 15 -8.46 -10.32 -12.66
N ASP A 16 -7.80 -11.41 -12.27
CA ASP A 16 -7.92 -12.69 -12.93
C ASP A 16 -9.01 -13.62 -12.37
N GLN A 17 -9.59 -13.26 -11.23
CA GLN A 17 -10.68 -14.00 -10.59
C GLN A 17 -12.06 -13.44 -11.01
N PRO A 18 -12.88 -14.16 -11.80
CA PRO A 18 -14.14 -13.63 -12.32
C PRO A 18 -15.14 -13.20 -11.24
N LEU A 19 -15.16 -13.87 -10.09
CA LEU A 19 -16.06 -13.52 -8.99
C LEU A 19 -15.70 -12.18 -8.39
N ILE A 20 -14.39 -11.87 -8.25
CA ILE A 20 -13.94 -10.58 -7.72
C ILE A 20 -14.22 -9.46 -8.74
N VAL A 21 -14.04 -9.72 -10.04
CA VAL A 21 -14.46 -8.77 -11.10
C VAL A 21 -15.94 -8.45 -10.99
N MET A 22 -16.77 -9.46 -10.74
CA MET A 22 -18.21 -9.29 -10.58
C MET A 22 -18.57 -8.45 -9.36
N ASP A 23 -17.92 -8.70 -8.21
CA ASP A 23 -18.11 -7.94 -6.97
C ASP A 23 -17.70 -6.47 -7.16
N ILE A 24 -16.56 -6.22 -7.82
CA ILE A 24 -16.12 -4.85 -8.15
C ILE A 24 -17.14 -4.19 -9.08
N SER A 25 -17.56 -4.87 -10.13
CA SER A 25 -18.53 -4.32 -11.09
C SER A 25 -19.84 -3.95 -10.43
N GLN A 26 -20.36 -4.80 -9.54
CA GLN A 26 -21.56 -4.53 -8.76
C GLN A 26 -21.38 -3.32 -7.83
N ALA A 27 -20.24 -3.21 -7.14
CA ALA A 27 -19.96 -2.08 -6.25
C ALA A 27 -19.95 -0.73 -7.01
N PHE A 28 -19.52 -0.72 -8.27
CA PHE A 28 -19.43 0.49 -9.09
C PHE A 28 -20.70 0.77 -9.93
N GLU A 29 -21.67 -0.12 -9.99
CA GLU A 29 -22.86 0.02 -10.85
C GLU A 29 -23.62 1.34 -10.66
N ALA A 30 -23.82 1.75 -9.40
CA ALA A 30 -24.55 2.97 -9.06
C ALA A 30 -23.72 4.26 -9.19
N THR A 31 -22.41 4.17 -9.47
CA THR A 31 -21.48 5.31 -9.48
C THR A 31 -21.47 6.09 -10.79
N GLY A 32 -22.01 5.51 -11.86
CA GLY A 32 -21.95 6.09 -13.23
C GLY A 32 -20.58 5.96 -13.90
N ALA A 33 -19.63 5.22 -13.31
CA ALA A 33 -18.34 4.95 -13.92
C ALA A 33 -18.45 3.91 -15.04
N ALA A 34 -17.68 4.09 -16.12
CA ALA A 34 -17.47 3.06 -17.12
C ALA A 34 -16.30 2.16 -16.70
N LEU A 35 -16.57 0.86 -16.48
CA LEU A 35 -15.53 -0.11 -16.14
C LEU A 35 -15.03 -0.83 -17.39
N THR A 36 -13.71 -0.91 -17.56
CA THR A 36 -13.04 -1.78 -18.51
C THR A 36 -12.29 -2.85 -17.72
N THR A 37 -12.63 -4.11 -17.91
CA THR A 37 -12.05 -5.23 -17.16
C THR A 37 -11.09 -6.03 -18.02
N THR A 38 -10.00 -6.51 -17.41
CA THR A 38 -9.08 -7.47 -18.02
C THR A 38 -8.51 -8.40 -16.97
N ASN A 39 -8.16 -9.62 -17.38
CA ASN A 39 -7.65 -10.68 -16.52
C ASN A 39 -6.16 -10.97 -16.73
N THR A 40 -5.47 -10.16 -17.53
CA THR A 40 -4.04 -10.35 -17.83
C THR A 40 -3.28 -9.05 -17.77
N LEU A 41 -2.03 -9.11 -17.27
CA LEU A 41 -1.08 -8.00 -17.25
C LEU A 41 -0.79 -7.51 -18.68
N LYS A 42 -0.60 -8.45 -19.62
CA LYS A 42 -0.31 -8.12 -21.03
C LYS A 42 -1.42 -7.24 -21.65
N HIS A 43 -2.67 -7.59 -21.43
CA HIS A 43 -3.80 -6.81 -21.97
C HIS A 43 -3.95 -5.47 -21.22
N ALA A 44 -3.74 -5.47 -19.90
CA ALA A 44 -3.76 -4.25 -19.10
C ALA A 44 -2.73 -3.23 -19.58
N LEU A 45 -1.52 -3.65 -19.94
CA LEU A 45 -0.47 -2.79 -20.49
C LEU A 45 -0.85 -2.17 -21.85
N ILE A 46 -1.69 -2.82 -22.65
CA ILE A 46 -2.23 -2.24 -23.87
C ILE A 46 -3.31 -1.22 -23.52
N LEU A 47 -4.23 -1.58 -22.63
CA LEU A 47 -5.35 -0.73 -22.24
C LEU A 47 -4.91 0.57 -21.55
N VAL A 48 -3.82 0.53 -20.78
CA VAL A 48 -3.29 1.72 -20.11
C VAL A 48 -2.77 2.76 -21.08
N GLU A 49 -2.47 2.41 -22.33
CA GLU A 49 -2.03 3.37 -23.37
C GLU A 49 -3.19 4.17 -23.98
N HIS A 50 -4.42 3.72 -23.81
CA HIS A 50 -5.59 4.48 -24.31
C HIS A 50 -5.81 5.73 -23.48
N ASP A 51 -6.14 6.82 -24.18
CA ASP A 51 -6.50 8.08 -23.52
C ASP A 51 -7.88 8.00 -22.86
N GLY A 52 -8.07 8.79 -21.82
CA GLY A 52 -9.35 8.91 -21.13
C GLY A 52 -9.52 8.02 -19.90
N LEU A 53 -8.53 7.19 -19.53
CA LEU A 53 -8.56 6.49 -18.25
C LEU A 53 -8.49 7.50 -17.09
N SER A 54 -9.46 7.38 -16.17
CA SER A 54 -9.56 8.23 -14.98
C SER A 54 -8.94 7.57 -13.75
N GLY A 55 -8.81 6.24 -13.73
CA GLY A 55 -8.22 5.50 -12.63
C GLY A 55 -8.09 4.01 -12.91
N ALA A 56 -7.42 3.26 -12.00
CA ALA A 56 -7.31 1.82 -12.12
C ALA A 56 -7.39 1.10 -10.76
N ILE A 57 -7.93 -0.12 -10.78
CA ILE A 57 -7.96 -1.09 -9.67
C ILE A 57 -7.17 -2.29 -10.14
N LEU A 58 -6.12 -2.66 -9.40
CA LEU A 58 -5.20 -3.71 -9.79
C LEU A 58 -5.13 -4.81 -8.73
N ASP A 59 -5.26 -6.08 -9.13
CA ASP A 59 -4.67 -7.13 -8.32
C ASP A 59 -3.14 -7.09 -8.47
N HIS A 60 -2.44 -7.43 -7.41
CA HIS A 60 -0.97 -7.47 -7.43
C HIS A 60 -0.44 -8.74 -8.10
N ALA A 61 -1.08 -9.88 -7.89
CA ALA A 61 -0.67 -11.17 -8.42
C ALA A 61 -1.68 -11.63 -9.48
N LEU A 62 -1.27 -11.59 -10.73
CA LEU A 62 -2.05 -12.06 -11.89
C LEU A 62 -1.46 -13.36 -12.40
N GLY A 63 -2.25 -14.16 -13.10
CA GLY A 63 -1.80 -15.43 -13.66
C GLY A 63 -0.62 -15.35 -14.63
N ASP A 64 -0.39 -14.18 -15.24
CA ASP A 64 0.70 -13.92 -16.19
C ASP A 64 1.81 -12.99 -15.64
N GLY A 65 1.79 -12.65 -14.32
CA GLY A 65 2.83 -11.87 -13.68
C GLY A 65 2.34 -10.99 -12.54
N ASP A 66 3.24 -10.19 -11.98
CA ASP A 66 2.88 -9.17 -11.01
C ASP A 66 2.58 -7.82 -11.68
N SER A 67 1.84 -6.96 -10.98
CA SER A 67 1.40 -5.66 -11.50
C SER A 67 2.47 -4.56 -11.48
N SER A 68 3.73 -4.85 -11.12
CA SER A 68 4.78 -3.83 -10.95
C SER A 68 5.03 -3.00 -12.20
N GLN A 69 5.08 -3.65 -13.37
CA GLN A 69 5.27 -2.96 -14.65
C GLN A 69 4.07 -2.03 -14.97
N LEU A 70 2.87 -2.49 -14.69
CA LEU A 70 1.65 -1.70 -14.88
C LEU A 70 1.59 -0.51 -13.91
N CYS A 71 1.99 -0.71 -12.64
CA CYS A 71 2.12 0.37 -11.66
C CYS A 71 3.08 1.47 -12.13
N ALA A 72 4.24 1.08 -12.68
CA ALA A 72 5.20 2.03 -13.22
C ALA A 72 4.57 2.84 -14.37
N ARG A 73 3.88 2.17 -15.28
CA ARG A 73 3.28 2.83 -16.44
C ARG A 73 2.13 3.76 -16.08
N LEU A 74 1.28 3.36 -15.13
CA LEU A 74 0.22 4.23 -14.61
C LEU A 74 0.78 5.50 -13.95
N LYS A 75 1.88 5.37 -13.17
CA LYS A 75 2.58 6.51 -12.57
C LYS A 75 3.15 7.46 -13.63
N GLU A 76 3.81 6.95 -14.66
CA GLU A 76 4.35 7.73 -15.78
C GLU A 76 3.25 8.54 -16.49
N ARG A 77 2.07 7.95 -16.64
CA ARG A 77 0.92 8.60 -17.27
C ARG A 77 0.11 9.49 -16.31
N GLY A 78 0.45 9.53 -15.01
CA GLY A 78 -0.29 10.31 -14.02
C GLY A 78 -1.71 9.78 -13.77
N ILE A 79 -1.97 8.49 -14.07
CA ILE A 79 -3.27 7.85 -13.84
C ILE A 79 -3.30 7.34 -12.41
N PRO A 80 -4.23 7.81 -11.56
CA PRO A 80 -4.34 7.35 -10.18
C PRO A 80 -4.79 5.88 -10.15
N PHE A 81 -4.25 5.11 -9.21
CA PHE A 81 -4.62 3.71 -9.08
C PHE A 81 -4.55 3.22 -7.63
N MET A 82 -5.25 2.14 -7.36
CA MET A 82 -5.16 1.40 -6.11
C MET A 82 -4.82 -0.06 -6.36
N ILE A 83 -4.21 -0.69 -5.36
CA ILE A 83 -4.00 -2.13 -5.31
C ILE A 83 -5.11 -2.75 -4.46
N TYR A 84 -5.82 -3.73 -5.02
CA TYR A 84 -6.81 -4.53 -4.32
C TYR A 84 -6.35 -5.98 -4.32
N SER A 85 -5.72 -6.42 -3.24
CA SER A 85 -5.02 -7.71 -3.20
C SER A 85 -5.10 -8.39 -1.84
N GLY A 86 -5.00 -9.71 -1.81
CA GLY A 86 -4.87 -10.50 -0.59
C GLY A 86 -3.50 -10.40 0.08
N PHE A 87 -2.48 -9.86 -0.61
CA PHE A 87 -1.14 -9.69 -0.06
C PHE A 87 -1.04 -8.39 0.74
N THR A 88 -0.37 -8.46 1.90
CA THR A 88 -0.25 -7.31 2.82
C THR A 88 0.87 -6.34 2.45
N THR A 89 1.86 -6.77 1.68
CA THR A 89 3.00 -5.95 1.27
C THR A 89 3.16 -5.95 -0.25
N VAL A 90 3.13 -4.77 -0.84
CA VAL A 90 3.35 -4.55 -2.26
C VAL A 90 4.57 -3.66 -2.41
N GLY A 91 5.63 -4.20 -3.02
CA GLY A 91 6.92 -3.52 -3.20
C GLY A 91 7.11 -2.91 -4.58
N GLY A 92 8.35 -2.47 -4.87
CA GLY A 92 8.76 -2.02 -6.19
C GLY A 92 7.97 -0.80 -6.69
N ALA A 93 7.60 -0.80 -7.95
CA ALA A 93 6.88 0.30 -8.58
C ALA A 93 5.47 0.53 -8.02
N CYS A 94 4.86 -0.48 -7.39
CA CYS A 94 3.56 -0.35 -6.72
C CYS A 94 3.66 0.25 -5.30
N ALA A 95 4.88 0.43 -4.77
CA ALA A 95 5.07 1.04 -3.45
C ALA A 95 4.46 2.45 -3.39
N GLY A 96 3.78 2.73 -2.28
CA GLY A 96 3.10 4.02 -2.06
C GLY A 96 1.74 4.15 -2.76
N ALA A 97 1.28 3.16 -3.53
CA ALA A 97 -0.10 3.12 -4.00
C ALA A 97 -1.06 2.84 -2.84
N LEU A 98 -2.28 3.36 -2.95
CA LEU A 98 -3.33 3.00 -2.00
C LEU A 98 -3.60 1.50 -2.08
N HIS A 99 -3.48 0.81 -0.96
CA HIS A 99 -3.69 -0.63 -0.86
C HIS A 99 -4.94 -0.93 -0.05
N ILE A 100 -5.82 -1.75 -0.61
CA ILE A 100 -7.01 -2.28 0.04
C ILE A 100 -6.89 -3.80 0.07
N ALA A 101 -7.01 -4.38 1.27
CA ALA A 101 -6.95 -5.84 1.42
C ALA A 101 -8.25 -6.49 0.96
N LYS A 102 -8.14 -7.66 0.30
CA LYS A 102 -9.27 -8.54 -0.01
C LYS A 102 -9.66 -9.36 1.23
N PRO A 103 -10.96 -9.53 1.53
CA PRO A 103 -12.11 -8.82 0.96
C PRO A 103 -12.26 -7.41 1.52
N ALA A 104 -12.72 -6.46 0.71
CA ALA A 104 -13.01 -5.10 1.16
C ALA A 104 -14.40 -4.99 1.77
N ALA A 105 -14.58 -4.03 2.70
CA ALA A 105 -15.91 -3.65 3.15
C ALA A 105 -16.71 -3.02 2.01
N GLU A 106 -18.05 -3.12 2.10
CA GLU A 106 -18.97 -2.54 1.13
C GLU A 106 -18.69 -1.04 0.94
N GLY A 107 -18.61 -0.58 -0.31
CA GLY A 107 -18.34 0.81 -0.68
C GLY A 107 -16.88 1.28 -0.49
N ALA A 108 -15.99 0.47 0.10
CA ALA A 108 -14.60 0.88 0.35
C ALA A 108 -13.83 1.17 -0.94
N LEU A 109 -14.00 0.35 -1.98
CA LEU A 109 -13.35 0.55 -3.28
C LEU A 109 -13.86 1.79 -4.00
N VAL A 110 -15.17 2.03 -3.95
CA VAL A 110 -15.79 3.21 -4.54
C VAL A 110 -15.27 4.49 -3.85
N SER A 111 -15.36 4.55 -2.53
CA SER A 111 -14.89 5.72 -1.77
C SER A 111 -13.39 5.97 -1.94
N ALA A 112 -12.60 4.92 -2.09
CA ALA A 112 -11.17 5.04 -2.36
C ALA A 112 -10.90 5.60 -3.76
N MET A 113 -11.62 5.13 -4.79
CA MET A 113 -11.48 5.59 -6.15
C MET A 113 -11.96 7.04 -6.32
N GLU A 114 -13.07 7.41 -5.67
CA GLU A 114 -13.53 8.80 -5.62
C GLU A 114 -12.44 9.74 -5.12
N ARG A 115 -11.84 9.42 -3.97
CA ARG A 115 -10.74 10.20 -3.41
C ARG A 115 -9.54 10.30 -4.35
N LEU A 116 -9.16 9.18 -4.99
CA LEU A 116 -8.04 9.17 -5.93
C LEU A 116 -8.29 10.04 -7.16
N ILE A 117 -9.50 9.98 -7.74
CA ILE A 117 -9.85 10.71 -8.97
C ILE A 117 -10.14 12.19 -8.69
N MET A 118 -10.79 12.50 -7.58
CA MET A 118 -11.15 13.89 -7.23
C MET A 118 -9.97 14.71 -6.71
N GLY A 119 -8.80 14.08 -6.59
CA GLY A 119 -7.60 14.77 -6.13
C GLY A 119 -7.61 15.07 -4.63
N ASP A 120 -8.50 14.46 -3.85
CA ASP A 120 -8.33 14.27 -2.42
C ASP A 120 -7.15 13.30 -2.21
N THR A 121 -6.05 13.70 -2.84
CA THR A 121 -4.80 12.99 -2.80
C THR A 121 -4.28 13.10 -1.38
N ILE A 122 -4.28 11.98 -0.68
CA ILE A 122 -3.37 11.76 0.46
C ILE A 122 -1.94 12.22 0.09
N SER A 123 -1.58 12.25 -1.19
CA SER A 123 -0.31 12.78 -1.72
C SER A 123 -0.16 14.31 -1.67
N ASN A 124 -1.23 15.10 -1.56
CA ASN A 124 -1.12 16.56 -1.54
C ASN A 124 -1.49 17.18 -0.19
N THR A 125 -1.98 16.38 0.75
CA THR A 125 -2.09 16.78 2.15
C THR A 125 -0.77 16.45 2.86
N LYS A 126 -0.38 17.25 3.84
CA LYS A 126 0.78 16.97 4.74
C LYS A 126 0.72 15.58 5.41
N ILE A 127 -0.40 14.87 5.27
CA ILE A 127 -0.69 13.55 5.86
C ILE A 127 -0.08 12.41 5.03
N GLY A 128 -0.14 12.45 3.69
CA GLY A 128 0.36 11.36 2.85
C GLY A 128 1.83 11.04 3.06
N PRO A 129 2.74 12.02 3.01
CA PRO A 129 4.15 11.80 3.33
C PRO A 129 4.38 11.28 4.74
N LEU A 130 3.58 11.73 5.73
CA LEU A 130 3.66 11.26 7.12
C LEU A 130 3.25 9.79 7.26
N LEU A 131 2.20 9.34 6.57
CA LEU A 131 1.76 7.95 6.57
C LEU A 131 2.78 7.01 5.89
N VAL A 132 3.42 7.47 4.81
CA VAL A 132 4.49 6.72 4.14
C VAL A 132 5.69 6.56 5.08
N GLU A 133 6.11 7.65 5.72
CA GLU A 133 7.21 7.64 6.68
C GLU A 133 6.88 6.78 7.91
N GLN A 134 5.66 6.87 8.45
CA GLN A 134 5.19 6.05 9.55
C GLN A 134 5.29 4.55 9.22
N ARG A 135 4.84 4.15 8.03
CA ARG A 135 4.96 2.76 7.58
C ARG A 135 6.41 2.32 7.46
N ARG A 136 7.28 3.16 6.87
CA ARG A 136 8.71 2.88 6.73
C ARG A 136 9.37 2.64 8.09
N VAL A 137 9.13 3.54 9.04
CA VAL A 137 9.68 3.43 10.40
C VAL A 137 9.15 2.20 11.12
N ALA A 138 7.87 1.84 10.93
CA ALA A 138 7.29 0.62 11.51
C ALA A 138 7.93 -0.65 10.92
N ASP A 139 8.24 -0.68 9.63
CA ASP A 139 8.90 -1.83 9.00
C ASP A 139 10.36 -1.96 9.47
N GLU A 140 11.10 -0.85 9.58
CA GLU A 140 12.45 -0.81 10.16
C GLU A 140 12.43 -1.29 11.62
N PHE A 141 11.46 -0.85 12.42
CA PHE A 141 11.30 -1.28 13.81
C PHE A 141 11.15 -2.80 13.92
N ARG A 142 10.29 -3.41 13.11
CA ARG A 142 10.09 -4.88 13.11
C ARG A 142 11.36 -5.65 12.75
N VAL A 143 12.14 -5.14 11.80
CA VAL A 143 13.40 -5.79 11.38
C VAL A 143 14.42 -5.76 12.53
N VAL A 144 14.58 -4.61 13.19
CA VAL A 144 15.51 -4.48 14.32
C VAL A 144 15.03 -5.29 15.52
N GLU A 145 13.73 -5.26 15.83
CA GLU A 145 13.13 -6.05 16.90
C GLU A 145 13.40 -7.56 16.73
N LYS A 146 13.16 -8.09 15.53
CA LYS A 146 13.46 -9.47 15.21
C LYS A 146 14.94 -9.80 15.40
N SER A 147 15.84 -8.91 14.96
CA SER A 147 17.27 -9.09 15.13
C SER A 147 17.72 -9.10 16.60
N VAL A 148 17.10 -8.27 17.46
CA VAL A 148 17.35 -8.30 18.91
C VAL A 148 16.88 -9.61 19.53
N GLN A 149 15.71 -10.11 19.13
CA GLN A 149 15.19 -11.40 19.61
C GLN A 149 16.09 -12.56 19.21
N GLU A 150 16.59 -12.58 17.98
CA GLU A 150 17.53 -13.59 17.48
C GLU A 150 18.84 -13.57 18.28
N LEU A 151 19.43 -12.40 18.50
CA LEU A 151 20.66 -12.24 19.31
C LEU A 151 20.45 -12.70 20.76
N HIS A 152 19.33 -12.36 21.39
CA HIS A 152 19.00 -12.86 22.74
C HIS A 152 18.86 -14.38 22.77
N GLY A 153 18.26 -14.98 21.74
CA GLY A 153 18.18 -16.43 21.61
C GLY A 153 19.56 -17.09 21.54
N MET A 154 20.47 -16.49 20.78
CA MET A 154 21.87 -16.97 20.65
C MET A 154 22.64 -16.80 21.96
N LEU A 155 22.52 -15.70 22.67
CA LEU A 155 23.15 -15.46 23.99
C LEU A 155 22.66 -16.42 25.04
N GLY A 156 21.43 -16.94 24.95
CA GLY A 156 20.88 -17.96 25.85
C GLY A 156 21.43 -19.36 25.61
N ALA A 157 22.17 -19.61 24.53
CA ALA A 157 22.76 -20.93 24.27
C ALA A 157 23.93 -21.23 25.21
N ARG A 158 24.01 -22.49 25.63
CA ARG A 158 24.98 -22.93 26.68
C ARG A 158 26.46 -22.97 26.25
N ASN A 159 26.75 -22.89 24.94
CA ASN A 159 28.09 -23.07 24.37
C ASN A 159 28.51 -21.89 23.47
N VAL A 160 28.34 -20.66 23.91
CA VAL A 160 28.83 -19.48 23.20
C VAL A 160 30.24 -19.15 23.69
N ASP A 161 31.19 -18.97 22.76
CA ASP A 161 32.56 -18.54 23.07
C ASP A 161 32.51 -17.19 23.82
N PRO A 162 33.33 -16.96 24.85
CA PRO A 162 33.35 -15.70 25.59
C PRO A 162 33.61 -14.48 24.73
N ALA A 163 34.43 -14.57 23.67
CA ALA A 163 34.70 -13.48 22.78
C ALA A 163 33.46 -13.15 21.92
N ASP A 164 32.81 -14.16 21.34
CA ASP A 164 31.58 -14.03 20.57
C ASP A 164 30.43 -13.50 21.44
N ARG A 165 30.37 -13.92 22.70
CA ARG A 165 29.39 -13.45 23.68
C ARG A 165 29.47 -11.93 23.88
N THR A 166 30.69 -11.38 24.05
CA THR A 166 30.91 -9.95 24.25
C THR A 166 30.49 -9.16 23.03
N GLU A 167 30.79 -9.65 21.83
CA GLU A 167 30.40 -8.99 20.56
C GLU A 167 28.85 -9.00 20.39
N MET A 168 28.21 -10.13 20.72
CA MET A 168 26.75 -10.23 20.69
C MET A 168 26.08 -9.28 21.72
N GLU A 169 26.63 -9.17 22.93
CA GLU A 169 26.11 -8.25 23.95
C GLU A 169 26.20 -6.79 23.50
N LEU A 170 27.30 -6.38 22.90
CA LEU A 170 27.46 -5.05 22.32
C LEU A 170 26.47 -4.83 21.16
N SER A 171 26.25 -5.83 20.32
CA SER A 171 25.27 -5.80 19.23
C SER A 171 23.84 -5.65 19.76
N VAL A 172 23.47 -6.34 20.84
CA VAL A 172 22.15 -6.20 21.49
C VAL A 172 21.97 -4.78 22.02
N ILE A 173 22.97 -4.21 22.68
CA ILE A 173 22.91 -2.84 23.22
C ILE A 173 22.67 -1.85 22.06
N SER A 174 23.48 -1.90 21.01
CA SER A 174 23.37 -1.00 19.87
C SER A 174 22.00 -1.08 19.18
N ARG A 175 21.47 -2.31 18.97
CA ARG A 175 20.15 -2.50 18.34
C ARG A 175 19.00 -2.12 19.26
N THR A 176 19.17 -2.25 20.57
CA THR A 176 18.17 -1.77 21.55
C THR A 176 18.08 -0.24 21.54
N GLU A 177 19.21 0.46 21.42
CA GLU A 177 19.22 1.90 21.24
C GLU A 177 18.55 2.33 19.94
N GLU A 178 18.75 1.58 18.86
CA GLU A 178 18.09 1.79 17.58
C GLU A 178 16.57 1.60 17.69
N LEU A 179 16.11 0.55 18.39
CA LEU A 179 14.68 0.34 18.68
C LEU A 179 14.06 1.50 19.44
N MET A 180 14.74 2.00 20.48
CA MET A 180 14.24 3.16 21.24
C MET A 180 14.10 4.40 20.35
N ARG A 181 15.06 4.64 19.45
CA ARG A 181 15.03 5.75 18.50
C ARG A 181 13.87 5.63 17.51
N LEU A 182 13.68 4.44 16.94
CA LEU A 182 12.58 4.16 16.02
C LEU A 182 11.22 4.26 16.73
N GLY A 183 11.09 3.73 17.94
CA GLY A 183 9.88 3.84 18.76
C GLY A 183 9.51 5.30 19.06
N LYS A 184 10.49 6.13 19.42
CA LYS A 184 10.27 7.57 19.59
C LYS A 184 9.80 8.23 18.30
N ARG A 185 10.43 7.89 17.17
CA ARG A 185 10.04 8.41 15.86
C ARG A 185 8.62 8.01 15.46
N MET A 186 8.20 6.80 15.76
CA MET A 186 6.81 6.35 15.54
C MET A 186 5.81 7.21 16.31
N LEU A 187 6.07 7.47 17.60
CA LEU A 187 5.19 8.32 18.41
C LEU A 187 5.10 9.76 17.87
N GLU A 188 6.20 10.33 17.40
CA GLU A 188 6.21 11.66 16.79
C GLU A 188 5.39 11.69 15.49
N LEU A 189 5.48 10.64 14.68
CA LEU A 189 4.73 10.52 13.43
C LEU A 189 3.24 10.32 13.70
N ASP A 190 2.86 9.50 14.69
CA ASP A 190 1.46 9.30 15.10
C ASP A 190 0.82 10.63 15.54
N ALA A 191 1.52 11.40 16.36
CA ALA A 191 1.07 12.72 16.77
C ALA A 191 0.93 13.67 15.58
N SER A 192 1.88 13.64 14.64
CA SER A 192 1.87 14.49 13.44
C SER A 192 0.73 14.14 12.49
N VAL A 193 0.44 12.85 12.28
CA VAL A 193 -0.70 12.36 11.49
C VAL A 193 -2.01 12.80 12.14
N THR A 194 -2.14 12.64 13.45
CA THR A 194 -3.34 13.04 14.20
C THR A 194 -3.61 14.54 14.07
N ILE A 195 -2.59 15.38 14.27
CA ILE A 195 -2.71 16.84 14.15
C ILE A 195 -3.07 17.24 12.70
N ALA A 196 -2.45 16.60 11.71
CA ALA A 196 -2.73 16.89 10.30
C ALA A 196 -4.14 16.48 9.90
N SER A 197 -4.65 15.35 10.42
CA SER A 197 -6.03 14.87 10.21
C SER A 197 -7.07 15.83 10.81
N LEU A 198 -6.82 16.33 12.03
CA LEU A 198 -7.71 17.28 12.70
C LEU A 198 -7.78 18.65 12.01
N ARG A 199 -6.75 19.04 11.27
CA ARG A 199 -6.71 20.30 10.50
C ARG A 199 -7.32 20.18 9.11
N ALA A 200 -7.56 18.97 8.63
CA ALA A 200 -8.16 18.67 7.33
C ALA A 200 -9.67 18.43 7.42
N SER A 201 -10.21 18.27 8.64
CA SER A 201 -11.65 18.20 8.96
C SER A 201 -12.26 19.58 9.14
#